data_edc2cb49defb1bdca9eaea364ea37e99
#
_entry.id   edc2cb49defb1bdca9eaea364ea37e99
#
_cell.length_a   1.000
_cell.length_b   1.000
_cell.length_c   1.000
_cell.angle_alpha   90.00
_cell.angle_beta   90.00
_cell.angle_gamma   90.00
#
_symmetry.space_group_name_H-M   'P 1'
#
loop_
_entity.id
_entity.type
_entity.pdbx_description
1 polymer ?
#
loop_
_entity_poly.entity_id
_entity_poly.type
_entity_poly.pdbx_seq_one_letter_code
_entity_poly.pdbx_strand_id
1 'polypeptide(L)'
;YSHTDSPYFEDIYYVGEVKSIPVNELAKQFPHLSESDLEDVMKNKSYNRSNYNNRHSEDKEDNNTVQVLYFNYKTYMNEVYKVKETGTGADKIIPKDDNFNPPEDKEGGYSKMLRSIECLYEGAMILGTNKLLKWEMAKNMMRPKSDFTKVKMNYAIVAPRMYNGKIDSLVKRITGFADMIQLTHLKLQQVMSRLVPDGIYLDADGLAEIDLGNGTNYNP
;
A
#
# COMPACT_ATOMS: atom_id res chain seq x y z
N TYR A 1 3.63 -4.06 2.85
CA TYR A 1 4.87 -4.69 2.38
C TYR A 1 4.58 -6.16 2.14
N SER A 2 4.77 -6.66 0.92
CA SER A 2 4.79 -8.09 0.65
C SER A 2 6.24 -8.48 0.37
N HIS A 3 6.64 -9.67 0.84
CA HIS A 3 7.93 -10.25 0.48
C HIS A 3 7.85 -11.13 -0.77
N THR A 4 6.70 -11.15 -1.44
CA THR A 4 6.50 -11.95 -2.63
C THR A 4 6.75 -11.10 -3.87
N ASP A 5 7.45 -11.67 -4.85
CA ASP A 5 7.60 -11.08 -6.18
C ASP A 5 6.31 -11.15 -7.00
N SER A 6 5.27 -11.75 -6.44
CA SER A 6 3.96 -11.90 -7.07
C SER A 6 3.25 -10.54 -7.18
N PRO A 7 2.66 -10.22 -8.35
CA PRO A 7 1.83 -9.05 -8.53
C PRO A 7 0.42 -9.21 -7.94
N TYR A 8 0.07 -10.41 -7.45
CA TYR A 8 -1.27 -10.72 -6.97
C TYR A 8 -1.39 -10.45 -5.48
N PHE A 9 -2.49 -9.79 -5.10
CA PHE A 9 -2.78 -9.48 -3.70
C PHE A 9 -3.01 -10.74 -2.85
N GLU A 10 -3.46 -11.82 -3.44
CA GLU A 10 -3.72 -13.08 -2.75
C GLU A 10 -2.46 -13.70 -2.13
N ASP A 11 -1.29 -13.43 -2.72
CA ASP A 11 0.00 -13.94 -2.27
C ASP A 11 0.64 -13.11 -1.15
N ILE A 12 -0.02 -12.05 -0.71
CA ILE A 12 0.48 -11.19 0.37
C ILE A 12 0.19 -11.84 1.72
N TYR A 13 1.23 -11.95 2.55
CA TYR A 13 1.10 -12.52 3.90
C TYR A 13 0.66 -11.51 4.95
N TYR A 14 0.98 -10.24 4.76
CA TYR A 14 0.58 -9.19 5.69
C TYR A 14 0.22 -7.91 4.95
N VAL A 15 -0.73 -7.19 5.50
CA VAL A 15 -1.18 -5.88 5.04
C VAL A 15 -1.58 -5.06 6.24
N GLY A 16 -1.30 -3.77 6.20
CA GLY A 16 -1.68 -2.88 7.28
C GLY A 16 -1.81 -1.44 6.82
N GLU A 17 -2.49 -0.66 7.64
CA GLU A 17 -2.67 0.77 7.48
C GLU A 17 -2.23 1.52 8.72
N VAL A 18 -1.65 2.70 8.53
CA VAL A 18 -1.27 3.61 9.61
C VAL A 18 -2.33 4.68 9.73
N LYS A 19 -2.92 4.79 10.91
CA LYS A 19 -3.91 5.83 11.25
C LYS A 19 -3.38 6.72 12.35
N SER A 20 -3.58 8.03 12.19
CA SER A 20 -3.35 8.99 13.26
C SER A 20 -4.61 9.12 14.10
N ILE A 21 -4.54 8.73 15.37
CA ILE A 21 -5.68 8.67 16.29
C ILE A 21 -5.39 9.56 17.48
N PRO A 22 -6.37 10.38 17.94
CA PRO A 22 -6.25 11.10 19.19
C PRO A 22 -6.10 10.16 20.39
N VAL A 23 -5.28 10.53 21.37
CA VAL A 23 -5.02 9.68 22.54
C VAL A 23 -6.30 9.35 23.32
N ASN A 24 -7.24 10.29 23.38
CA ASN A 24 -8.55 10.06 24.01
C ASN A 24 -9.38 8.98 23.32
N GLU A 25 -9.27 8.90 21.99
CA GLU A 25 -9.95 7.87 21.21
C GLU A 25 -9.24 6.53 21.35
N LEU A 26 -7.90 6.54 21.39
CA LEU A 26 -7.09 5.35 21.64
C LEU A 26 -7.48 4.69 22.98
N ALA A 27 -7.62 5.48 24.03
CA ALA A 27 -8.03 4.98 25.34
C ALA A 27 -9.44 4.37 25.35
N LYS A 28 -10.36 4.90 24.53
CA LYS A 28 -11.70 4.33 24.35
C LYS A 28 -11.69 3.02 23.56
N GLN A 29 -10.87 2.94 22.53
CA GLN A 29 -10.77 1.74 21.69
C GLN A 29 -10.06 0.59 22.41
N PHE A 30 -9.11 0.92 23.30
CA PHE A 30 -8.28 -0.06 24.01
C PHE A 30 -8.32 0.20 25.53
N PRO A 31 -9.42 -0.18 26.22
CA PRO A 31 -9.61 0.12 27.64
C PRO A 31 -8.64 -0.63 28.57
N HIS A 32 -7.86 -1.57 28.06
CA HIS A 32 -6.83 -2.28 28.81
C HIS A 32 -5.50 -1.51 28.95
N LEU A 33 -5.37 -0.36 28.27
CA LEU A 33 -4.20 0.50 28.43
C LEU A 33 -4.27 1.23 29.79
N SER A 34 -3.15 1.16 30.54
CA SER A 34 -3.02 1.91 31.79
C SER A 34 -2.69 3.39 31.51
N GLU A 35 -2.95 4.25 32.48
CA GLU A 35 -2.58 5.67 32.37
C GLU A 35 -1.08 5.87 32.17
N SER A 36 -0.23 5.05 32.84
CA SER A 36 1.21 5.06 32.65
C SER A 36 1.61 4.72 31.21
N ASP A 37 0.87 3.83 30.57
CA ASP A 37 1.10 3.46 29.17
C ASP A 37 0.77 4.60 28.21
N LEU A 38 -0.29 5.34 28.50
CA LEU A 38 -0.68 6.51 27.72
C LEU A 38 0.32 7.65 27.86
N GLU A 39 0.87 7.86 29.08
CA GLU A 39 1.95 8.83 29.30
C GLU A 39 3.23 8.47 28.53
N ASP A 40 3.62 7.21 28.53
CA ASP A 40 4.79 6.74 27.77
C ASP A 40 4.61 6.91 26.27
N VAL A 41 3.42 6.65 25.78
CA VAL A 41 3.05 6.91 24.39
C VAL A 41 3.14 8.40 24.06
N MET A 42 2.69 9.26 24.98
CA MET A 42 2.81 10.70 24.82
C MET A 42 4.25 11.21 24.83
N LYS A 43 5.11 10.67 25.68
CA LYS A 43 6.53 11.03 25.75
C LYS A 43 7.29 10.63 24.47
N ASN A 44 6.93 9.49 23.89
CA ASN A 44 7.60 8.96 22.69
C ASN A 44 7.03 9.49 21.35
N LYS A 45 6.08 10.41 21.39
CA LYS A 45 5.50 11.06 20.20
C LYS A 45 6.54 11.67 19.24
N SER A 46 7.58 12.27 19.80
CA SER A 46 8.59 13.00 19.03
C SER A 46 9.40 12.09 18.10
N TYR A 47 9.51 10.81 18.43
CA TYR A 47 10.30 9.85 17.63
C TYR A 47 9.59 9.42 16.34
N ASN A 48 8.26 9.45 16.34
CA ASN A 48 7.45 9.00 15.19
C ASN A 48 7.35 10.02 14.07
N ARG A 49 7.71 11.26 14.34
CA ARG A 49 7.45 12.40 13.45
C ARG A 49 8.37 12.45 12.23
N SER A 50 9.55 11.85 12.31
CA SER A 50 10.60 12.10 11.34
C SER A 50 10.61 11.18 10.12
N ASN A 51 9.99 10.00 10.17
CA ASN A 51 10.23 8.99 9.14
C ASN A 51 9.07 8.72 8.16
N TYR A 52 7.83 9.04 8.48
CA TYR A 52 6.70 8.65 7.63
C TYR A 52 5.93 9.78 6.94
N ASN A 53 5.96 11.01 7.46
CA ASN A 53 5.11 12.11 6.98
C ASN A 53 5.83 13.23 6.24
N ASN A 54 6.94 13.00 5.61
CA ASN A 54 7.75 14.06 5.05
C ASN A 54 7.28 14.62 3.70
N ARG A 55 6.01 14.56 3.32
CA ARG A 55 5.66 15.14 2.02
C ARG A 55 4.39 15.94 1.85
N HIS A 56 3.37 15.89 2.62
CA HIS A 56 2.17 16.73 2.37
C HIS A 56 1.22 16.80 3.57
N SER A 57 1.51 17.62 4.55
CA SER A 57 0.43 18.32 5.27
C SER A 57 1.00 19.46 6.11
N GLU A 58 0.77 20.67 5.65
CA GLU A 58 0.78 21.87 6.47
C GLU A 58 -0.42 21.93 7.43
N ASP A 59 -1.03 20.79 7.74
CA ASP A 59 -2.11 20.72 8.69
C ASP A 59 -1.54 20.99 10.08
N LYS A 60 -2.10 21.99 10.73
CA LYS A 60 -1.86 22.37 12.11
C LYS A 60 -1.95 21.11 12.97
N GLU A 61 -0.79 20.66 13.41
CA GLU A 61 -0.62 19.43 14.16
C GLU A 61 -1.38 19.51 15.47
N ASP A 62 -2.41 18.71 15.55
CA ASP A 62 -3.03 18.36 16.81
C ASP A 62 -1.97 17.61 17.64
N ASN A 63 -1.40 18.32 18.63
CA ASN A 63 -0.34 17.79 19.50
C ASN A 63 -0.75 16.53 20.27
N ASN A 64 -1.95 16.03 20.08
CA ASN A 64 -2.53 14.91 20.83
C ASN A 64 -2.87 13.67 20.00
N THR A 65 -2.26 13.49 18.82
CA THR A 65 -2.47 12.30 17.99
C THR A 65 -1.30 11.34 18.05
N VAL A 66 -1.58 10.05 17.95
CA VAL A 66 -0.61 8.94 17.93
C VAL A 66 -0.82 8.12 16.66
N GLN A 67 0.26 7.65 16.06
CA GLN A 67 0.21 6.77 14.91
C GLN A 67 0.06 5.32 15.36
N VAL A 68 -1.01 4.69 14.91
CA VAL A 68 -1.32 3.29 15.17
C VAL A 68 -1.31 2.52 13.86
N LEU A 69 -0.54 1.44 13.83
CA LEU A 69 -0.54 0.49 12.73
C LEU A 69 -1.58 -0.59 13.02
N TYR A 70 -2.63 -0.64 12.20
CA TYR A 70 -3.56 -1.76 12.15
C TYR A 70 -3.11 -2.70 11.04
N PHE A 71 -3.01 -3.98 11.33
CA PHE A 71 -2.51 -4.93 10.35
C PHE A 71 -3.18 -6.30 10.46
N ASN A 72 -3.23 -6.98 9.34
CA ASN A 72 -3.62 -8.37 9.23
C ASN A 72 -2.42 -9.19 8.78
N TYR A 73 -2.28 -10.37 9.36
CA TYR A 73 -1.20 -11.29 9.09
C TYR A 73 -1.74 -12.70 8.86
N LYS A 74 -1.34 -13.32 7.74
CA LYS A 74 -1.65 -14.72 7.44
C LYS A 74 -0.61 -15.63 8.07
N THR A 75 -1.07 -16.68 8.70
CA THR A 75 -0.24 -17.78 9.21
C THR A 75 -0.92 -19.10 8.96
N TYR A 76 -0.26 -20.19 9.34
CA TYR A 76 -0.81 -21.53 9.21
C TYR A 76 -1.12 -22.09 10.59
N MET A 77 -2.26 -22.77 10.69
CA MET A 77 -2.64 -23.54 11.85
C MET A 77 -2.80 -25.01 11.42
N ASN A 78 -2.26 -25.89 12.22
CA ASN A 78 -2.42 -27.32 12.01
C ASN A 78 -3.70 -27.80 12.71
N GLU A 79 -4.57 -28.44 11.97
CA GLU A 79 -5.73 -29.12 12.51
C GLU A 79 -5.45 -30.62 12.53
N VAL A 80 -5.72 -31.25 13.67
CA VAL A 80 -5.53 -32.67 13.89
C VAL A 80 -6.91 -33.33 13.98
N TYR A 81 -7.12 -34.33 13.16
CA TYR A 81 -8.35 -35.10 13.15
C TYR A 81 -8.07 -36.56 13.42
N LYS A 82 -8.94 -37.15 14.25
CA LYS A 82 -9.06 -38.58 14.41
C LYS A 82 -10.07 -39.08 13.40
N VAL A 83 -9.64 -39.95 12.51
CA VAL A 83 -10.50 -40.63 11.55
C VAL A 83 -10.74 -42.03 12.07
N LYS A 84 -12.01 -42.40 12.24
CA LYS A 84 -12.44 -43.73 12.60
C LYS A 84 -13.23 -44.33 11.45
N GLU A 85 -12.75 -45.44 10.92
CA GLU A 85 -13.49 -46.23 9.97
C GLU A 85 -14.66 -46.94 10.69
N THR A 86 -15.88 -46.68 10.22
CA THR A 86 -17.08 -47.31 10.78
C THR A 86 -17.37 -48.58 10.00
N GLY A 87 -17.87 -49.64 10.66
CA GLY A 87 -18.20 -50.89 10.00
C GLY A 87 -19.22 -50.80 8.85
N THR A 88 -19.77 -49.62 8.60
CA THR A 88 -20.65 -49.29 7.47
C THR A 88 -19.90 -48.65 6.30
N GLY A 89 -18.55 -48.54 6.35
CA GLY A 89 -17.73 -47.92 5.31
C GLY A 89 -17.74 -46.39 5.28
N ALA A 90 -18.33 -45.73 6.29
CA ALA A 90 -18.32 -44.28 6.43
C ALA A 90 -17.26 -43.88 7.47
N ASP A 91 -16.42 -42.90 7.13
CA ASP A 91 -15.42 -42.37 8.04
C ASP A 91 -16.05 -41.36 9.02
N LYS A 92 -15.80 -41.54 10.30
CA LYS A 92 -16.16 -40.59 11.34
C LYS A 92 -14.93 -39.73 11.67
N ILE A 93 -15.00 -38.44 11.36
CA ILE A 93 -13.92 -37.47 11.58
C ILE A 93 -14.22 -36.67 12.86
N ILE A 94 -13.29 -36.66 13.80
CA ILE A 94 -13.42 -35.98 15.09
C ILE A 94 -12.19 -35.07 15.26
N PRO A 95 -12.37 -33.74 15.49
CA PRO A 95 -11.25 -32.85 15.78
C PRO A 95 -10.58 -33.24 17.12
N LYS A 96 -9.28 -33.13 17.18
CA LYS A 96 -8.45 -33.43 18.32
C LYS A 96 -7.39 -32.35 18.51
N ASP A 97 -6.78 -32.32 19.69
CA ASP A 97 -5.66 -31.46 20.02
C ASP A 97 -4.40 -31.91 19.28
N ASP A 98 -3.46 -30.98 19.12
CA ASP A 98 -2.20 -31.18 18.37
C ASP A 98 -1.38 -32.35 18.91
N ASN A 99 -1.46 -32.63 20.21
CA ASN A 99 -0.74 -33.71 20.88
C ASN A 99 -1.39 -35.08 20.72
N PHE A 100 -2.52 -35.17 19.98
CA PHE A 100 -3.20 -36.43 19.78
C PHE A 100 -2.34 -37.43 18.99
N ASN A 101 -2.03 -38.57 19.57
CA ASN A 101 -1.47 -39.73 18.90
C ASN A 101 -2.48 -40.90 18.98
N PRO A 102 -2.80 -41.56 17.85
CA PRO A 102 -3.66 -42.72 17.87
C PRO A 102 -2.99 -43.82 18.66
N PRO A 103 -3.75 -44.64 19.41
CA PRO A 103 -3.21 -45.81 20.07
C PRO A 103 -2.61 -46.77 19.05
N GLU A 104 -1.52 -47.46 19.42
CA GLU A 104 -0.80 -48.38 18.54
C GLU A 104 -1.58 -49.66 18.20
N ASP A 105 -2.65 -49.93 18.92
CA ASP A 105 -3.51 -51.08 18.69
C ASP A 105 -4.29 -50.94 17.38
N LYS A 106 -3.88 -51.74 16.40
CA LYS A 106 -4.42 -51.77 15.04
C LYS A 106 -5.87 -52.25 14.95
N GLU A 107 -6.45 -52.81 16.02
CA GLU A 107 -7.83 -53.33 16.04
C GLU A 107 -8.91 -52.23 16.03
N GLY A 108 -8.57 -50.98 16.27
CA GLY A 108 -9.53 -49.86 16.36
C GLY A 108 -9.80 -49.08 15.09
N GLY A 109 -9.06 -49.31 13.99
CA GLY A 109 -9.27 -48.59 12.72
C GLY A 109 -9.12 -47.06 12.84
N TYR A 110 -8.26 -46.59 13.75
CA TYR A 110 -8.04 -45.16 13.95
C TYR A 110 -6.82 -44.68 13.18
N SER A 111 -7.00 -43.60 12.42
CA SER A 111 -5.89 -42.90 11.78
C SER A 111 -5.84 -41.44 12.19
N LYS A 112 -4.63 -40.85 12.17
CA LYS A 112 -4.41 -39.44 12.40
C LYS A 112 -4.33 -38.75 11.06
N MET A 113 -5.19 -37.76 10.83
CA MET A 113 -5.15 -36.89 9.66
C MET A 113 -4.71 -35.48 10.11
N LEU A 114 -3.65 -35.00 9.49
CA LEU A 114 -3.13 -33.66 9.70
C LEU A 114 -3.55 -32.80 8.52
N ARG A 115 -4.07 -31.62 8.80
CA ARG A 115 -4.41 -30.63 7.80
C ARG A 115 -3.84 -29.30 8.23
N SER A 116 -3.11 -28.64 7.34
CA SER A 116 -2.66 -27.28 7.53
C SER A 116 -3.61 -26.32 6.82
N ILE A 117 -4.15 -25.38 7.56
CA ILE A 117 -5.04 -24.35 7.04
C ILE A 117 -4.47 -22.95 7.32
N GLU A 118 -4.70 -22.04 6.39
CA GLU A 118 -4.37 -20.63 6.62
C GLU A 118 -5.32 -20.00 7.65
N CYS A 119 -4.75 -19.20 8.55
CA CYS A 119 -5.48 -18.37 9.51
C CYS A 119 -5.09 -16.92 9.33
N LEU A 120 -6.00 -16.04 9.68
CA LEU A 120 -5.79 -14.60 9.68
C LEU A 120 -5.74 -14.09 11.12
N TYR A 121 -4.67 -13.36 11.46
CA TYR A 121 -4.55 -12.64 12.72
C TYR A 121 -4.73 -11.14 12.50
N GLU A 122 -5.37 -10.50 13.44
CA GLU A 122 -5.54 -9.05 13.49
C GLU A 122 -4.68 -8.49 14.59
N GLY A 123 -3.91 -7.45 14.24
CA GLY A 123 -3.05 -6.75 15.18
C GLY A 123 -3.21 -5.25 15.11
N ALA A 124 -2.95 -4.60 16.23
CA ALA A 124 -2.80 -3.16 16.32
C ALA A 124 -1.56 -2.85 17.17
N MET A 125 -0.69 -1.97 16.67
CA MET A 125 0.56 -1.60 17.32
C MET A 125 0.77 -0.10 17.24
N ILE A 126 1.28 0.49 18.31
CA ILE A 126 1.67 1.90 18.33
C ILE A 126 3.05 2.03 17.68
N LEU A 127 3.14 2.86 16.65
CA LEU A 127 4.42 3.12 16.00
C LEU A 127 5.33 3.95 16.92
N GLY A 128 6.61 3.57 16.96
CA GLY A 128 7.63 4.19 17.83
C GLY A 128 7.69 3.66 19.25
N THR A 129 6.74 2.83 19.63
CA THR A 129 6.83 2.04 20.85
C THR A 129 6.70 0.57 20.44
N ASN A 130 7.34 -0.34 21.16
CA ASN A 130 7.14 -1.78 20.90
C ASN A 130 5.87 -2.31 21.55
N LYS A 131 4.84 -1.46 21.70
CA LYS A 131 3.61 -1.81 22.40
C LYS A 131 2.58 -2.34 21.42
N LEU A 132 2.23 -3.59 21.62
CA LEU A 132 1.16 -4.27 20.90
C LEU A 132 -0.16 -4.03 21.63
N LEU A 133 -1.12 -3.42 20.94
CA LEU A 133 -2.44 -3.09 21.50
C LEU A 133 -3.43 -4.25 21.37
N LYS A 134 -3.35 -4.96 20.26
CA LYS A 134 -4.25 -6.06 19.91
C LYS A 134 -3.48 -7.10 19.13
N TRP A 135 -3.69 -8.37 19.47
CA TRP A 135 -3.24 -9.51 18.69
C TRP A 135 -4.16 -10.68 18.93
N GLU A 136 -5.06 -10.89 18.01
CA GLU A 136 -6.03 -11.99 18.12
C GLU A 136 -6.33 -12.59 16.75
N MET A 137 -6.83 -13.82 16.75
CA MET A 137 -7.31 -14.45 15.53
C MET A 137 -8.56 -13.72 15.03
N ALA A 138 -8.59 -13.38 13.74
CA ALA A 138 -9.72 -12.71 13.14
C ALA A 138 -10.99 -13.55 13.24
N LYS A 139 -12.06 -12.96 13.76
CA LYS A 139 -13.35 -13.64 13.91
C LYS A 139 -14.06 -13.89 12.59
N ASN A 140 -13.82 -12.98 11.61
CA ASN A 140 -14.48 -12.97 10.30
C ASN A 140 -13.50 -13.37 9.19
N MET A 141 -13.07 -14.64 9.21
CA MET A 141 -12.22 -15.17 8.14
C MET A 141 -13.06 -15.59 6.94
N MET A 142 -12.85 -14.94 5.81
CA MET A 142 -13.46 -15.34 4.54
C MET A 142 -12.55 -16.32 3.80
N ARG A 143 -13.14 -17.46 3.40
CA ARG A 143 -12.44 -18.49 2.63
C ARG A 143 -12.97 -18.56 1.20
N PRO A 144 -12.09 -18.69 0.18
CA PRO A 144 -12.53 -18.88 -1.19
C PRO A 144 -13.25 -20.23 -1.33
N LYS A 145 -14.29 -20.27 -2.16
CA LYS A 145 -15.04 -21.53 -2.42
C LYS A 145 -14.21 -22.58 -3.15
N SER A 146 -13.18 -22.15 -3.88
CA SER A 146 -12.28 -23.04 -4.62
C SER A 146 -11.30 -23.78 -3.73
N ASP A 147 -10.92 -23.17 -2.59
CA ASP A 147 -9.94 -23.75 -1.68
C ASP A 147 -10.19 -23.26 -0.25
N PHE A 148 -10.81 -24.13 0.57
CA PHE A 148 -11.11 -23.84 1.97
C PHE A 148 -9.89 -23.83 2.89
N THR A 149 -8.73 -24.25 2.41
CA THR A 149 -7.49 -24.19 3.17
C THR A 149 -6.88 -22.78 3.18
N LYS A 150 -7.25 -21.95 2.22
CA LYS A 150 -6.79 -20.56 2.09
C LYS A 150 -7.75 -19.58 2.78
N VAL A 151 -7.21 -18.44 3.19
CA VAL A 151 -7.98 -17.34 3.77
C VAL A 151 -7.78 -16.06 2.95
N LYS A 152 -8.84 -15.29 2.76
CA LYS A 152 -8.76 -13.96 2.15
C LYS A 152 -8.45 -12.90 3.21
N MET A 153 -7.65 -11.90 2.83
CA MET A 153 -7.42 -10.73 3.67
C MET A 153 -8.70 -9.92 3.85
N ASN A 154 -8.86 -9.26 5.00
CA ASN A 154 -9.97 -8.32 5.27
C ASN A 154 -9.76 -6.95 4.62
N TYR A 155 -8.76 -6.81 3.78
CA TYR A 155 -8.46 -5.62 3.00
C TYR A 155 -8.74 -5.87 1.52
N ALA A 156 -9.30 -4.86 0.86
CA ALA A 156 -9.41 -4.82 -0.60
C ALA A 156 -8.39 -3.81 -1.13
N ILE A 157 -7.46 -4.28 -1.96
CA ILE A 157 -6.43 -3.44 -2.56
C ILE A 157 -6.65 -3.40 -4.07
N VAL A 158 -6.69 -2.19 -4.60
CA VAL A 158 -6.66 -1.94 -6.05
C VAL A 158 -5.39 -1.13 -6.33
N ALA A 159 -4.45 -1.76 -7.00
CA ALA A 159 -3.19 -1.12 -7.37
C ALA A 159 -2.98 -1.21 -8.90
N PRO A 160 -2.67 -0.10 -9.59
CA PRO A 160 -2.40 -0.11 -11.03
C PRO A 160 -1.21 -1.00 -11.38
N ARG A 161 -0.23 -1.02 -10.50
CA ARG A 161 0.94 -1.89 -10.56
C ARG A 161 1.50 -2.08 -9.16
N MET A 162 1.73 -3.33 -8.80
CA MET A 162 2.41 -3.71 -7.57
C MET A 162 3.60 -4.61 -7.91
N TYR A 163 4.76 -4.29 -7.34
CA TYR A 163 5.97 -5.08 -7.50
C TYR A 163 6.78 -5.02 -6.21
N ASN A 164 7.15 -6.16 -5.66
CA ASN A 164 7.85 -6.28 -4.36
C ASN A 164 7.18 -5.47 -3.25
N GLY A 165 5.84 -5.49 -3.18
CA GLY A 165 5.07 -4.75 -2.20
C GLY A 165 5.07 -3.22 -2.38
N LYS A 166 5.69 -2.71 -3.44
CA LYS A 166 5.66 -1.29 -3.78
C LYS A 166 4.57 -1.04 -4.82
N ILE A 167 3.73 -0.05 -4.53
CA ILE A 167 2.67 0.38 -5.45
C ILE A 167 3.17 1.61 -6.20
N ASP A 168 3.21 1.52 -7.53
CA ASP A 168 3.52 2.65 -8.39
C ASP A 168 2.23 3.34 -8.83
N SER A 169 2.13 4.63 -8.51
CA SER A 169 1.03 5.47 -8.94
C SER A 169 1.09 5.74 -10.46
N LEU A 170 -0.07 5.70 -11.12
CA LEU A 170 -0.18 6.14 -12.52
C LEU A 170 0.26 7.59 -12.69
N VAL A 171 -0.09 8.45 -11.75
CA VAL A 171 0.29 9.87 -11.77
C VAL A 171 1.80 10.01 -11.78
N LYS A 172 2.52 9.30 -10.91
CA LYS A 172 4.00 9.32 -10.88
C LYS A 172 4.62 8.92 -12.22
N ARG A 173 4.01 7.98 -12.92
CA ARG A 173 4.49 7.53 -14.24
C ARG A 173 4.22 8.54 -15.35
N ILE A 174 3.11 9.27 -15.24
CA ILE A 174 2.69 10.27 -16.24
C ILE A 174 3.44 11.61 -16.05
N THR A 175 3.90 11.91 -14.84
CA THR A 175 4.56 13.19 -14.52
C THR A 175 5.73 13.49 -15.48
N GLY A 176 6.57 12.50 -15.80
CA GLY A 176 7.67 12.69 -16.73
C GLY A 176 7.23 13.05 -18.16
N PHE A 177 6.11 12.54 -18.61
CA PHE A 177 5.54 12.92 -19.92
C PHE A 177 4.93 14.32 -19.88
N ALA A 178 4.27 14.69 -18.77
CA ALA A 178 3.75 16.03 -18.57
C ALA A 178 4.87 17.09 -18.58
N ASP A 179 5.99 16.82 -17.94
CA ASP A 179 7.18 17.67 -17.95
C ASP A 179 7.75 17.83 -19.37
N MET A 180 7.82 16.73 -20.15
CA MET A 180 8.25 16.80 -21.54
C MET A 180 7.31 17.64 -22.40
N ILE A 181 6.00 17.49 -22.23
CA ILE A 181 4.99 18.29 -22.96
C ILE A 181 5.17 19.77 -22.61
N GLN A 182 5.35 20.10 -21.35
CA GLN A 182 5.56 21.47 -20.89
C GLN A 182 6.83 22.08 -21.48
N LEU A 183 7.96 21.34 -21.46
CA LEU A 183 9.22 21.80 -22.04
C LEU A 183 9.10 22.01 -23.55
N THR A 184 8.41 21.10 -24.24
CA THR A 184 8.18 21.21 -25.69
C THR A 184 7.32 22.44 -25.99
N HIS A 185 6.28 22.68 -25.21
CA HIS A 185 5.42 23.83 -25.36
C HIS A 185 6.20 25.17 -25.18
N LEU A 186 7.05 25.23 -24.13
CA LEU A 186 7.91 26.41 -23.91
C LEU A 186 8.89 26.63 -25.08
N LYS A 187 9.50 25.56 -25.59
CA LYS A 187 10.38 25.65 -26.75
C LYS A 187 9.63 26.12 -28.00
N LEU A 188 8.42 25.60 -28.22
CA LEU A 188 7.58 26.03 -29.32
C LEU A 188 7.25 27.53 -29.23
N GLN A 189 6.89 28.04 -28.04
CA GLN A 189 6.64 29.45 -27.81
C GLN A 189 7.89 30.31 -28.10
N GLN A 190 9.08 29.83 -27.68
CA GLN A 190 10.33 30.52 -27.99
C GLN A 190 10.61 30.56 -29.50
N VAL A 191 10.36 29.48 -30.21
CA VAL A 191 10.52 29.46 -31.68
C VAL A 191 9.50 30.41 -32.32
N MET A 192 8.23 30.33 -31.90
CA MET A 192 7.20 31.22 -32.44
C MET A 192 7.50 32.72 -32.20
N SER A 193 8.04 33.08 -31.04
CA SER A 193 8.43 34.46 -30.75
C SER A 193 9.60 34.95 -31.60
N ARG A 194 10.42 34.03 -32.10
CA ARG A 194 11.56 34.34 -33.01
C ARG A 194 11.17 34.28 -34.50
N LEU A 195 9.98 33.76 -34.81
CA LEU A 195 9.46 33.69 -36.18
C LEU A 195 8.86 35.03 -36.66
N VAL A 196 8.85 36.05 -35.81
CA VAL A 196 8.60 37.43 -36.30
C VAL A 196 9.75 37.76 -37.24
N PRO A 197 9.49 38.08 -38.49
CA PRO A 197 10.55 38.33 -39.47
C PRO A 197 11.38 39.52 -38.98
N ASP A 198 12.64 39.24 -38.57
CA ASP A 198 13.61 40.26 -38.15
C ASP A 198 14.21 41.00 -39.32
N GLY A 199 13.71 40.77 -40.50
CA GLY A 199 14.25 41.38 -41.72
C GLY A 199 13.15 41.77 -42.69
N ILE A 200 13.39 42.86 -43.38
CA ILE A 200 12.60 43.27 -44.53
C ILE A 200 13.41 42.86 -45.75
N TYR A 201 12.81 42.05 -46.61
CA TYR A 201 13.37 41.81 -47.95
C TYR A 201 13.03 43.01 -48.81
N LEU A 202 14.04 43.80 -49.09
CA LEU A 202 13.90 44.96 -49.97
C LEU A 202 14.55 44.60 -51.32
N ASP A 203 13.78 44.84 -52.36
CA ASP A 203 14.33 44.83 -53.73
C ASP A 203 15.19 46.10 -53.91
N ALA A 204 16.49 45.90 -54.00
CA ALA A 204 17.45 46.97 -54.12
C ALA A 204 17.25 47.77 -55.45
N ASP A 205 16.85 47.07 -56.52
CA ASP A 205 16.59 47.76 -57.79
C ASP A 205 15.28 48.54 -57.74
N GLY A 206 14.25 48.06 -57.10
CA GLY A 206 12.99 48.79 -56.86
C GLY A 206 13.16 49.98 -55.96
N LEU A 207 14.06 49.93 -55.00
CA LEU A 207 14.34 51.04 -54.10
C LEU A 207 15.10 52.13 -54.81
N ALA A 208 15.92 51.83 -55.78
CA ALA A 208 16.67 52.80 -56.60
C ALA A 208 15.75 53.61 -57.51
N GLU A 209 14.54 53.12 -57.81
CA GLU A 209 13.54 53.84 -58.62
C GLU A 209 12.62 54.77 -57.77
N ILE A 210 12.68 54.72 -56.45
CA ILE A 210 11.89 55.57 -55.58
C ILE A 210 12.56 56.95 -55.53
N ASP A 211 11.99 57.87 -56.21
CA ASP A 211 12.35 59.28 -56.13
C ASP A 211 11.80 59.88 -54.82
N LEU A 212 12.68 60.22 -53.90
CA LEU A 212 12.36 60.79 -52.61
C LEU A 212 12.03 62.27 -52.67
N GLY A 213 11.76 62.84 -53.86
CA GLY A 213 11.25 64.15 -54.06
C GLY A 213 12.30 65.31 -53.96
N ASN A 214 13.56 64.98 -53.68
CA ASN A 214 14.67 65.92 -53.59
C ASN A 214 15.71 65.74 -54.72
N GLY A 215 15.40 64.92 -55.75
CA GLY A 215 16.31 64.71 -56.87
C GLY A 215 17.58 63.94 -56.49
N THR A 216 17.64 63.35 -55.36
CA THR A 216 18.75 62.49 -54.94
C THR A 216 18.23 61.02 -54.86
N ASN A 217 18.64 60.22 -55.82
CA ASN A 217 18.44 58.78 -55.79
C ASN A 217 19.25 58.21 -54.62
N TYR A 218 18.59 57.50 -53.79
CA TYR A 218 19.26 56.77 -52.74
C TYR A 218 20.02 55.60 -53.39
N ASN A 219 21.34 55.71 -53.36
CA ASN A 219 22.20 54.61 -53.79
C ASN A 219 22.77 53.97 -52.52
N PRO A 220 22.43 52.63 -52.21
CA PRO A 220 22.84 51.98 -51.00
C PRO A 220 24.35 51.67 -50.96
#